data_f419eb0ebf2fffb8c9e070854f0281dd
#
_entry.id   f419eb0ebf2fffb8c9e070854f0281dd
#
_cell.length_a   1.000
_cell.length_b   1.000
_cell.length_c   1.000
_cell.angle_alpha   90.00
_cell.angle_beta   90.00
_cell.angle_gamma   90.00
#
_symmetry.space_group_name_H-M   'P 1'
#
loop_
_entity.id
_entity.type
_entity.pdbx_description
1 polymer ?
#
loop_
_entity_poly.entity_id
_entity_poly.type
_entity_poly.pdbx_seq_one_letter_code
_entity_poly.pdbx_strand_id
1 'polypeptide(L)'
;MAKLDTNQLFGEIEIDETYIGGKRPGKPGRGAGGKTVVLGITQRGGSVRTKVIPDAKRSTIEPVIRKNVRKGSKVNTDEWTAYKHLAPDYDHRTVLHGIKQWVVGTCHTNSIEGYWSLFKRSVLGTHVHISAKHMPKYLAEFDFRYNTRKIPHRMFALLLELLHPKASVLAMPQKQSCSRLESA
;
A
#
# COMPACT_ATOMS: atom_id res chain seq x y z
N MET A 1 -17.78 6.69 0.27
CA MET A 1 -16.44 6.24 0.68
C MET A 1 -16.52 4.74 0.96
N ALA A 2 -15.79 3.93 0.21
CA ALA A 2 -15.73 2.50 0.43
C ALA A 2 -15.25 2.21 1.85
N LYS A 3 -15.90 1.26 2.55
CA LYS A 3 -15.31 0.66 3.75
C LYS A 3 -14.01 -0.02 3.31
N LEU A 4 -12.91 0.68 3.47
CA LEU A 4 -11.59 0.06 3.43
C LEU A 4 -11.62 -1.07 4.45
N ASP A 5 -11.14 -2.24 4.02
CA ASP A 5 -10.96 -3.40 4.87
C ASP A 5 -10.38 -2.96 6.22
N THR A 6 -11.20 -3.04 7.28
CA THR A 6 -10.82 -2.56 8.61
C THR A 6 -9.88 -3.52 9.32
N ASN A 7 -9.64 -4.70 8.72
CA ASN A 7 -8.74 -5.70 9.27
C ASN A 7 -7.30 -5.24 9.13
N GLN A 8 -6.58 -5.20 10.25
CA GLN A 8 -5.16 -4.90 10.26
C GLN A 8 -4.38 -5.88 9.38
N LEU A 9 -3.38 -5.37 8.66
CA LEU A 9 -2.43 -6.20 7.92
C LEU A 9 -1.62 -7.04 8.91
N PHE A 10 -1.26 -8.27 8.53
CA PHE A 10 -0.52 -9.20 9.39
C PHE A 10 0.49 -10.02 8.59
N GLY A 11 1.34 -10.75 9.30
CA GLY A 11 2.38 -11.59 8.71
C GLY A 11 3.62 -10.78 8.38
N GLU A 12 4.08 -10.82 7.15
CA GLU A 12 5.29 -10.12 6.70
C GLU A 12 4.92 -8.79 6.04
N ILE A 13 5.29 -7.70 6.70
CA ILE A 13 4.93 -6.33 6.36
C ILE A 13 6.17 -5.56 5.94
N GLU A 14 6.06 -4.78 4.88
CA GLU A 14 7.07 -3.83 4.45
C GLU A 14 6.51 -2.41 4.59
N ILE A 15 7.29 -1.51 5.16
CA ILE A 15 6.90 -0.12 5.38
C ILE A 15 8.00 0.80 4.84
N ASP A 16 7.58 1.80 4.09
CA ASP A 16 8.47 2.80 3.54
C ASP A 16 7.72 4.12 3.31
N GLU A 17 8.43 5.23 3.31
CA GLU A 17 7.86 6.51 2.91
C GLU A 17 8.45 7.00 1.59
N THR A 18 7.61 7.68 0.82
CA THR A 18 8.04 8.31 -0.42
C THR A 18 7.62 9.77 -0.50
N TYR A 19 8.35 10.53 -1.29
CA TYR A 19 8.16 11.97 -1.48
C TYR A 19 7.69 12.21 -2.92
N ILE A 20 6.45 12.68 -3.06
CA ILE A 20 5.80 12.94 -4.35
C ILE A 20 5.74 14.44 -4.61
N GLY A 21 6.22 14.87 -5.77
CA GLY A 21 6.21 16.28 -6.20
C GLY A 21 7.25 16.52 -7.29
N GLY A 22 7.11 17.65 -8.00
CA GLY A 22 8.04 18.02 -9.09
C GLY A 22 9.49 18.25 -8.60
N LYS A 23 10.42 18.26 -9.57
CA LYS A 23 11.79 18.69 -9.32
C LYS A 23 11.78 20.16 -8.88
N ARG A 24 12.36 20.47 -7.74
CA ARG A 24 12.58 21.85 -7.28
C ARG A 24 14.05 22.03 -6.92
N PRO A 25 14.63 23.23 -7.15
CA PRO A 25 15.95 23.57 -6.64
C PRO A 25 15.98 23.43 -5.12
N GLY A 26 17.08 22.93 -4.55
CA GLY A 26 17.26 22.80 -3.12
C GLY A 26 17.69 21.40 -2.68
N LYS A 27 17.60 21.12 -1.38
CA LYS A 27 18.01 19.84 -0.77
C LYS A 27 17.23 18.65 -1.38
N PRO A 28 17.90 17.65 -1.96
CA PRO A 28 17.24 16.42 -2.37
C PRO A 28 16.84 15.56 -1.16
N GLY A 29 15.84 14.69 -1.32
CA GLY A 29 15.47 13.71 -0.30
C GLY A 29 14.52 14.22 0.80
N ARG A 30 14.69 13.67 2.01
CA ARG A 30 13.92 14.05 3.21
C ARG A 30 14.13 15.52 3.55
N GLY A 31 13.03 16.28 3.66
CA GLY A 31 13.07 17.72 3.91
C GLY A 31 13.06 18.61 2.65
N ALA A 32 12.91 18.04 1.46
CA ALA A 32 12.69 18.83 0.24
C ALA A 32 11.36 19.58 0.32
N GLY A 33 11.40 20.92 0.34
CA GLY A 33 10.22 21.76 0.44
C GLY A 33 9.21 21.52 -0.69
N GLY A 34 7.94 21.51 -0.36
CA GLY A 34 6.82 21.41 -1.33
C GLY A 34 6.58 20.02 -1.93
N LYS A 35 7.17 18.95 -1.38
CA LYS A 35 6.83 17.56 -1.69
C LYS A 35 5.78 17.02 -0.72
N THR A 36 4.87 16.21 -1.21
CA THR A 36 3.91 15.48 -0.40
C THR A 36 4.54 14.19 0.10
N VAL A 37 4.54 13.99 1.41
CA VAL A 37 5.03 12.76 2.03
C VAL A 37 3.91 11.72 2.06
N VAL A 38 4.21 10.52 1.60
CA VAL A 38 3.26 9.41 1.59
C VAL A 38 3.90 8.22 2.31
N LEU A 39 3.24 7.71 3.33
CA LEU A 39 3.59 6.45 3.99
C LEU A 39 2.88 5.31 3.30
N GLY A 40 3.61 4.25 2.98
CA GLY A 40 3.09 3.00 2.44
C GLY A 40 3.34 1.84 3.39
N ILE A 41 2.36 0.99 3.53
CA ILE A 41 2.38 -0.24 4.31
C ILE A 41 1.89 -1.36 3.41
N THR A 42 2.70 -2.34 3.10
CA THR A 42 2.30 -3.49 2.28
C THR A 42 2.48 -4.80 3.02
N GLN A 43 1.50 -5.65 2.91
CA GLN A 43 1.61 -7.06 3.27
C GLN A 43 2.24 -7.80 2.10
N ARG A 44 3.31 -8.53 2.31
CA ARG A 44 4.00 -9.27 1.26
C ARG A 44 3.07 -10.27 0.57
N GLY A 45 2.98 -10.16 -0.75
CA GLY A 45 2.02 -10.94 -1.55
C GLY A 45 0.54 -10.58 -1.35
N GLY A 46 0.21 -9.63 -0.48
CA GLY A 46 -1.13 -9.19 -0.12
C GLY A 46 -1.46 -7.76 -0.56
N SER A 47 -2.13 -7.05 0.34
CA SER A 47 -2.64 -5.70 0.12
C SER A 47 -1.64 -4.62 0.50
N VAL A 48 -1.83 -3.44 -0.08
CA VAL A 48 -1.14 -2.20 0.26
C VAL A 48 -2.12 -1.21 0.87
N ARG A 49 -1.62 -0.36 1.75
CA ARG A 49 -2.33 0.82 2.27
C ARG A 49 -1.38 2.00 2.24
N THR A 50 -1.84 3.09 1.68
CA THR A 50 -1.07 4.32 1.64
C THR A 50 -1.77 5.44 2.39
N LYS A 51 -0.99 6.38 2.90
CA LYS A 51 -1.52 7.55 3.59
C LYS A 51 -0.62 8.75 3.37
N VAL A 52 -1.22 9.88 2.98
CA VAL A 52 -0.53 11.18 3.02
C VAL A 52 -0.30 11.57 4.47
N ILE A 53 0.92 11.92 4.80
CA ILE A 53 1.33 12.35 6.13
C ILE A 53 2.02 13.72 6.07
N PRO A 54 1.93 14.52 7.13
CA PRO A 54 2.55 15.86 7.15
C PRO A 54 4.07 15.80 7.16
N ASP A 55 4.64 14.81 7.82
CA ASP A 55 6.08 14.60 7.92
C ASP A 55 6.41 13.12 8.18
N ALA A 56 7.70 12.77 8.06
CA ALA A 56 8.20 11.42 8.34
C ALA A 56 8.74 11.29 9.78
N LYS A 57 8.20 12.02 10.74
CA LYS A 57 8.59 11.90 12.14
C LYS A 57 7.94 10.68 12.80
N ARG A 58 8.60 10.17 13.84
CA ARG A 58 8.09 9.06 14.65
C ARG A 58 6.65 9.30 15.13
N SER A 59 6.37 10.49 15.69
CA SER A 59 5.04 10.85 16.22
C SER A 59 3.93 10.79 15.18
N THR A 60 4.27 10.94 13.90
CA THR A 60 3.34 10.87 12.78
C THR A 60 3.20 9.45 12.24
N ILE A 61 4.32 8.73 12.08
CA ILE A 61 4.38 7.40 11.46
C ILE A 61 3.84 6.32 12.40
N GLU A 62 4.29 6.30 13.65
CA GLU A 62 3.99 5.23 14.62
C GLU A 62 2.49 5.00 14.84
N PRO A 63 1.64 6.03 15.06
CA PRO A 63 0.19 5.83 15.20
C PRO A 63 -0.47 5.24 13.95
N VAL A 64 0.05 5.60 12.75
CA VAL A 64 -0.47 5.06 11.49
C VAL A 64 -0.13 3.58 11.36
N ILE A 65 1.09 3.18 11.71
CA ILE A 65 1.52 1.78 11.71
C ILE A 65 0.67 0.97 12.68
N ARG A 66 0.56 1.40 13.95
CA ARG A 66 -0.21 0.71 15.00
C ARG A 66 -1.68 0.53 14.63
N LYS A 67 -2.26 1.48 13.90
CA LYS A 67 -3.64 1.37 13.41
C LYS A 67 -3.79 0.34 12.30
N ASN A 68 -2.79 0.18 11.44
CA ASN A 68 -2.90 -0.60 10.21
C ASN A 68 -2.24 -1.97 10.28
N VAL A 69 -1.33 -2.22 11.21
CA VAL A 69 -0.55 -3.45 11.33
C VAL A 69 -0.86 -4.13 12.66
N ARG A 70 -1.16 -5.41 12.61
CA ARG A 70 -1.41 -6.24 13.80
C ARG A 70 -0.10 -6.46 14.56
N LYS A 71 -0.15 -6.32 15.90
CA LYS A 71 0.97 -6.61 16.78
C LYS A 71 1.47 -8.06 16.57
N GLY A 72 2.77 -8.25 16.73
CA GLY A 72 3.42 -9.54 16.48
C GLY A 72 3.72 -9.84 15.01
N SER A 73 3.37 -8.93 14.08
CA SER A 73 3.78 -9.05 12.67
C SER A 73 5.28 -8.85 12.52
N LYS A 74 5.87 -9.48 11.48
CA LYS A 74 7.22 -9.17 11.03
C LYS A 74 7.18 -7.87 10.24
N VAL A 75 7.94 -6.86 10.66
CA VAL A 75 7.94 -5.55 10.01
C VAL A 75 9.33 -5.25 9.47
N ASN A 76 9.44 -5.11 8.16
CA ASN A 76 10.66 -4.74 7.45
C ASN A 76 10.59 -3.26 7.07
N THR A 77 11.61 -2.49 7.45
CA THR A 77 11.73 -1.06 7.12
C THR A 77 13.14 -0.74 6.65
N ASP A 78 13.35 0.47 6.16
CA ASP A 78 14.69 1.02 6.01
C ASP A 78 15.30 1.40 7.38
N GLU A 79 16.55 1.93 7.35
CA GLU A 79 17.31 2.35 8.54
C GLU A 79 16.84 3.67 9.18
N TRP A 80 15.67 4.21 8.76
CA TRP A 80 15.19 5.48 9.28
C TRP A 80 14.90 5.42 10.79
N THR A 81 15.39 6.39 11.52
CA THR A 81 15.33 6.41 13.00
C THR A 81 13.90 6.41 13.55
N ALA A 82 12.91 6.86 12.80
CA ALA A 82 11.51 6.86 13.20
C ALA A 82 10.95 5.45 13.44
N TYR A 83 11.54 4.41 12.84
CA TYR A 83 11.12 3.02 12.96
C TYR A 83 11.75 2.27 14.16
N LYS A 84 12.81 2.77 14.78
CA LYS A 84 13.56 2.08 15.85
C LYS A 84 12.71 1.66 17.06
N HIS A 85 11.55 2.30 17.26
CA HIS A 85 10.67 2.07 18.41
C HIS A 85 9.55 1.06 18.13
N LEU A 86 9.58 0.40 16.98
CA LEU A 86 8.59 -0.62 16.63
C LEU A 86 8.86 -1.98 17.30
N ALA A 87 10.10 -2.25 17.67
CA ALA A 87 10.55 -3.54 18.22
C ALA A 87 9.72 -4.10 19.39
N PRO A 88 9.18 -3.31 20.36
CA PRO A 88 8.36 -3.87 21.44
C PRO A 88 7.05 -4.52 20.98
N ASP A 89 6.49 -4.06 19.86
CA ASP A 89 5.19 -4.54 19.35
C ASP A 89 5.30 -5.45 18.13
N TYR A 90 6.46 -5.46 17.44
CA TYR A 90 6.66 -6.15 16.17
C TYR A 90 8.02 -6.86 16.12
N ASP A 91 8.13 -7.97 15.37
CA ASP A 91 9.43 -8.53 14.94
C ASP A 91 10.03 -7.57 13.89
N HIS A 92 10.62 -6.47 14.39
CA HIS A 92 11.11 -5.39 13.55
C HIS A 92 12.50 -5.70 13.02
N ARG A 93 12.65 -5.62 11.70
CA ARG A 93 13.90 -5.84 10.97
C ARG A 93 14.19 -4.65 10.07
N THR A 94 15.45 -4.26 10.03
CA THR A 94 15.91 -3.10 9.27
C THR A 94 16.78 -3.55 8.11
N VAL A 95 16.53 -3.00 6.92
CA VAL A 95 17.35 -3.17 5.71
C VAL A 95 18.34 -2.01 5.63
N LEU A 96 19.62 -2.33 5.52
CA LEU A 96 20.71 -1.33 5.48
C LEU A 96 21.06 -0.97 4.04
N HIS A 97 20.36 -0.01 3.46
CA HIS A 97 20.64 0.46 2.09
C HIS A 97 22.00 1.13 1.94
N GLY A 98 22.50 1.76 3.02
CA GLY A 98 23.77 2.50 3.02
C GLY A 98 25.01 1.66 2.68
N ILE A 99 24.99 0.35 2.95
CA ILE A 99 26.07 -0.60 2.62
C ILE A 99 25.75 -1.49 1.42
N LYS A 100 24.81 -1.07 0.56
CA LYS A 100 24.31 -1.85 -0.60
C LYS A 100 23.78 -3.25 -0.24
N GLN A 101 23.37 -3.45 0.98
CA GLN A 101 22.76 -4.69 1.45
C GLN A 101 21.26 -4.61 1.22
N TRP A 102 20.79 -5.02 0.05
CA TRP A 102 19.39 -4.94 -0.38
C TRP A 102 18.51 -6.04 0.22
N VAL A 103 19.13 -7.16 0.62
CA VAL A 103 18.44 -8.32 1.16
C VAL A 103 19.30 -8.98 2.24
N VAL A 104 18.74 -9.20 3.42
CA VAL A 104 19.33 -10.00 4.50
C VAL A 104 18.38 -11.17 4.76
N GLY A 105 18.65 -12.31 4.12
CA GLY A 105 17.74 -13.46 4.16
C GLY A 105 16.39 -13.12 3.54
N THR A 106 15.33 -13.09 4.37
CA THR A 106 13.97 -12.68 3.93
C THR A 106 13.68 -11.20 4.19
N CYS A 107 14.60 -10.44 4.82
CA CYS A 107 14.41 -9.03 5.12
C CYS A 107 14.71 -8.17 3.88
N HIS A 108 13.69 -7.55 3.31
CA HIS A 108 13.78 -6.61 2.19
C HIS A 108 12.52 -5.73 2.13
N THR A 109 12.57 -4.64 1.35
CA THR A 109 11.48 -3.69 1.10
C THR A 109 11.05 -3.66 -0.37
N ASN A 110 11.38 -4.71 -1.13
CA ASN A 110 11.21 -4.76 -2.59
C ASN A 110 9.75 -4.62 -3.03
N SER A 111 8.77 -5.12 -2.23
CA SER A 111 7.37 -5.07 -2.62
C SER A 111 6.84 -3.64 -2.55
N ILE A 112 7.18 -2.89 -1.49
CA ILE A 112 6.76 -1.51 -1.36
C ILE A 112 7.53 -0.59 -2.33
N GLU A 113 8.81 -0.85 -2.58
CA GLU A 113 9.58 -0.14 -3.59
C GLU A 113 9.02 -0.36 -5.00
N GLY A 114 8.65 -1.60 -5.34
CA GLY A 114 7.95 -1.93 -6.57
C GLY A 114 6.64 -1.19 -6.73
N TYR A 115 5.84 -1.11 -5.65
CA TYR A 115 4.61 -0.32 -5.60
C TYR A 115 4.89 1.17 -5.89
N TRP A 116 5.90 1.76 -5.23
CA TRP A 116 6.27 3.16 -5.47
C TRP A 116 6.74 3.41 -6.90
N SER A 117 7.48 2.49 -7.48
CA SER A 117 7.93 2.59 -8.88
C SER A 117 6.76 2.61 -9.85
N LEU A 118 5.74 1.76 -9.63
CA LEU A 118 4.51 1.74 -10.42
C LEU A 118 3.72 3.04 -10.25
N PHE A 119 3.51 3.48 -9.02
CA PHE A 119 2.77 4.70 -8.72
C PHE A 119 3.44 5.94 -9.34
N LYS A 120 4.75 6.11 -9.14
CA LYS A 120 5.49 7.25 -9.71
C LYS A 120 5.46 7.27 -11.24
N ARG A 121 5.57 6.11 -11.89
CA ARG A 121 5.44 6.01 -13.36
C ARG A 121 4.04 6.40 -13.84
N SER A 122 3.00 5.96 -13.14
CA SER A 122 1.61 6.33 -13.45
C SER A 122 1.41 7.84 -13.32
N VAL A 123 1.92 8.45 -12.23
CA VAL A 123 1.85 9.90 -12.04
C VAL A 123 2.54 10.66 -13.18
N LEU A 124 3.78 10.27 -13.50
CA LEU A 124 4.56 10.96 -14.55
C LEU A 124 3.99 10.73 -15.96
N GLY A 125 3.51 9.52 -16.24
CA GLY A 125 3.03 9.16 -17.58
C GLY A 125 1.61 9.63 -17.88
N THR A 126 0.72 9.65 -16.89
CA THR A 126 -0.70 9.90 -17.11
C THR A 126 -1.14 11.28 -16.59
N HIS A 127 -0.61 11.71 -15.44
CA HIS A 127 -1.10 12.90 -14.74
C HIS A 127 -0.11 14.07 -14.76
N VAL A 128 1.14 13.83 -15.16
CA VAL A 128 2.25 14.80 -15.17
C VAL A 128 2.52 15.42 -13.81
N HIS A 129 1.47 15.87 -13.10
CA HIS A 129 1.54 16.48 -11.78
C HIS A 129 0.26 16.19 -10.97
N ILE A 130 0.42 15.82 -9.71
CA ILE A 130 -0.68 15.68 -8.75
C ILE A 130 -0.44 16.65 -7.60
N SER A 131 -1.43 17.52 -7.33
CA SER A 131 -1.35 18.42 -6.18
C SER A 131 -1.55 17.65 -4.87
N ALA A 132 -0.96 18.14 -3.78
CA ALA A 132 -1.10 17.55 -2.44
C ALA A 132 -2.57 17.37 -2.02
N LYS A 133 -3.45 18.32 -2.40
CA LYS A 133 -4.90 18.28 -2.12
C LYS A 133 -5.58 17.05 -2.72
N HIS A 134 -5.18 16.64 -3.89
CA HIS A 134 -5.80 15.53 -4.62
C HIS A 134 -5.07 14.20 -4.45
N MET A 135 -3.86 14.21 -3.90
CA MET A 135 -3.04 13.02 -3.69
C MET A 135 -3.81 11.84 -3.04
N PRO A 136 -4.63 12.04 -1.98
CA PRO A 136 -5.35 10.93 -1.36
C PRO A 136 -6.30 10.20 -2.30
N LYS A 137 -6.89 10.89 -3.30
CA LYS A 137 -7.79 10.27 -4.28
C LYS A 137 -7.03 9.36 -5.24
N TYR A 138 -5.89 9.81 -5.74
CA TYR A 138 -5.04 9.01 -6.63
C TYR A 138 -4.43 7.81 -5.91
N LEU A 139 -4.02 7.99 -4.68
CA LEU A 139 -3.54 6.88 -3.85
C LEU A 139 -4.63 5.83 -3.63
N ALA A 140 -5.85 6.26 -3.28
CA ALA A 140 -6.98 5.35 -3.07
C ALA A 140 -7.33 4.54 -4.33
N GLU A 141 -7.30 5.17 -5.52
CA GLU A 141 -7.48 4.48 -6.79
C GLU A 141 -6.36 3.47 -7.06
N PHE A 142 -5.11 3.89 -6.82
CA PHE A 142 -3.95 3.06 -7.09
C PHE A 142 -3.87 1.88 -6.10
N ASP A 143 -4.16 2.12 -4.82
CA ASP A 143 -4.30 1.07 -3.81
C ASP A 143 -5.39 0.06 -4.20
N PHE A 144 -6.55 0.53 -4.66
CA PHE A 144 -7.62 -0.33 -5.13
C PHE A 144 -7.16 -1.23 -6.28
N ARG A 145 -6.54 -0.68 -7.31
CA ARG A 145 -6.02 -1.46 -8.45
C ARG A 145 -4.98 -2.49 -8.00
N TYR A 146 -4.05 -2.08 -7.16
CA TYR A 146 -3.01 -2.96 -6.65
C TYR A 146 -3.61 -4.10 -5.81
N ASN A 147 -4.56 -3.80 -4.96
CA ASN A 147 -5.19 -4.76 -4.06
C ASN A 147 -6.09 -5.75 -4.80
N THR A 148 -6.66 -5.34 -5.94
CA THR A 148 -7.52 -6.21 -6.78
C THR A 148 -6.77 -6.87 -7.95
N ARG A 149 -5.46 -6.67 -8.10
CA ARG A 149 -4.66 -7.16 -9.25
C ARG A 149 -4.70 -8.67 -9.48
N LYS A 150 -4.99 -9.45 -8.43
CA LYS A 150 -5.11 -10.91 -8.51
C LYS A 150 -6.49 -11.39 -8.99
N ILE A 151 -7.47 -10.50 -9.04
CA ILE A 151 -8.85 -10.77 -9.43
C ILE A 151 -9.34 -9.75 -10.48
N PRO A 152 -8.65 -9.55 -11.60
CA PRO A 152 -8.93 -8.46 -12.55
C PRO A 152 -10.35 -8.56 -13.13
N HIS A 153 -10.89 -9.78 -13.30
CA HIS A 153 -12.24 -10.01 -13.78
C HIS A 153 -13.34 -9.49 -12.83
N ARG A 154 -13.04 -9.30 -11.54
CA ARG A 154 -13.98 -8.75 -10.55
C ARG A 154 -13.76 -7.27 -10.27
N MET A 155 -12.70 -6.67 -10.78
CA MET A 155 -12.33 -5.29 -10.44
C MET A 155 -13.45 -4.29 -10.73
N PHE A 156 -14.09 -4.41 -11.89
CA PHE A 156 -15.20 -3.53 -12.28
C PHE A 156 -16.42 -3.70 -11.36
N ALA A 157 -16.82 -4.94 -11.07
CA ALA A 157 -17.94 -5.21 -10.15
C ALA A 157 -17.67 -4.64 -8.76
N LEU A 158 -16.48 -4.85 -8.22
CA LEU A 158 -16.08 -4.29 -6.93
C LEU A 158 -16.08 -2.75 -6.94
N LEU A 159 -15.68 -2.12 -8.04
CA LEU A 159 -15.75 -0.67 -8.19
C LEU A 159 -17.20 -0.18 -8.16
N LEU A 160 -18.12 -0.85 -8.84
CA LEU A 160 -19.54 -0.52 -8.80
C LEU A 160 -20.14 -0.69 -7.40
N GLU A 161 -19.79 -1.75 -6.68
CA GLU A 161 -20.22 -1.95 -5.29
C GLU A 161 -19.76 -0.80 -4.38
N LEU A 162 -18.55 -0.25 -4.61
CA LEU A 162 -18.03 0.89 -3.89
C LEU A 162 -18.79 2.20 -4.17
N LEU A 163 -19.29 2.36 -5.39
CA LEU A 163 -20.07 3.54 -5.80
C LEU A 163 -21.53 3.47 -5.32
N HIS A 164 -22.07 2.25 -5.15
CA HIS A 164 -23.46 2.00 -4.75
C HIS A 164 -23.52 1.10 -3.50
N PRO A 165 -23.12 1.57 -2.31
CA PRO A 165 -23.02 0.73 -1.11
C PRO A 165 -24.34 0.16 -0.61
N LYS A 166 -25.50 0.53 -1.23
CA LYS A 166 -26.84 -0.01 -0.93
C LYS A 166 -27.32 -1.05 -1.94
N ALA A 167 -26.64 -1.25 -3.04
CA ALA A 167 -26.94 -2.29 -4.01
C ALA A 167 -26.27 -3.62 -3.60
N SER A 168 -26.62 -4.12 -2.42
CA SER A 168 -26.28 -5.48 -2.04
C SER A 168 -27.11 -6.43 -2.91
N VAL A 169 -26.37 -7.30 -3.63
CA VAL A 169 -26.85 -8.60 -4.13
C VAL A 169 -27.81 -8.53 -5.33
N LEU A 170 -27.26 -8.28 -6.49
CA LEU A 170 -27.68 -9.08 -7.63
C LEU A 170 -26.85 -10.38 -7.59
N ALA A 171 -27.43 -11.41 -6.98
CA ALA A 171 -26.91 -12.76 -7.02
C ALA A 171 -26.78 -13.17 -8.48
N MET A 172 -25.57 -13.31 -8.97
CA MET A 172 -25.38 -13.96 -10.27
C MET A 172 -25.82 -15.42 -10.13
N PRO A 173 -26.66 -15.94 -11.05
CA PRO A 173 -27.05 -17.32 -11.01
C PRO A 173 -25.81 -18.21 -11.13
N GLN A 174 -25.61 -19.08 -10.15
CA GLN A 174 -24.63 -20.14 -10.25
C GLN A 174 -24.97 -20.98 -11.47
N LYS A 175 -24.02 -21.10 -12.39
CA LYS A 175 -24.14 -22.08 -13.48
C LYS A 175 -24.28 -23.44 -12.83
N GLN A 176 -25.50 -24.00 -12.90
CA GLN A 176 -25.74 -25.42 -12.61
C GLN A 176 -24.84 -26.24 -13.54
N SER A 177 -23.98 -27.02 -12.95
CA SER A 177 -23.25 -28.06 -13.67
C SER A 177 -24.24 -29.05 -14.22
N CYS A 178 -24.34 -29.10 -15.55
CA CYS A 178 -25.12 -30.13 -16.25
C CYS A 178 -24.43 -31.48 -16.02
N SER A 179 -24.91 -32.25 -15.06
CA SER A 179 -24.53 -33.64 -14.91
C SER A 179 -25.15 -34.40 -16.08
N ARG A 180 -24.33 -34.89 -16.98
CA ARG A 180 -24.75 -35.88 -18.01
C ARG A 180 -25.22 -37.12 -17.28
N LEU A 181 -26.48 -37.45 -17.50
CA LEU A 181 -26.98 -38.79 -17.29
C LEU A 181 -26.40 -39.66 -18.42
N GLU A 182 -25.48 -40.53 -18.05
CA GLU A 182 -25.22 -41.76 -18.79
C GLU A 182 -26.13 -42.84 -18.18
N SER A 183 -27.02 -43.32 -18.94
CA SER A 183 -27.71 -44.59 -18.66
C SER A 183 -28.15 -45.28 -19.95
N ALA A 184 -27.67 -46.50 -20.05
CA ALA A 184 -28.09 -47.64 -20.86
C ALA A 184 -27.79 -47.59 -22.35
#